data_64b862f22b9dd21a1ddabb7753fe89be
#
_entry.id   64b862f22b9dd21a1ddabb7753fe89be
#
_cell.length_a   1.000
_cell.length_b   1.000
_cell.length_c   1.000
_cell.angle_alpha   90.00
_cell.angle_beta   90.00
_cell.angle_gamma   90.00
#
_symmetry.space_group_name_H-M   'P 1'
#
loop_
_entity.id
_entity.type
_entity.pdbx_description
1 polymer ?
#
loop_
_entity_poly.entity_id
_entity_poly.type
_entity_poly.pdbx_seq_one_letter_code
_entity_poly.pdbx_strand_id
1 'polypeptide(L)'
;MRSTNIRRAVLEILERAQPYALPEEQLKIELNATIRPPVGQAEFDDQVLFLQMRTYIATVPDPLDDNLVKWAITEAGMTMLRK
;
A
#
# COMPACT_ATOMS: atom_id res chain seq x y z
N MET A 1 -10.40 13.58 -5.45
CA MET A 1 -11.03 12.77 -4.39
C MET A 1 -9.96 12.18 -3.50
N ARG A 2 -10.15 12.30 -2.20
CA ARG A 2 -9.15 11.85 -1.22
C ARG A 2 -8.87 10.35 -1.31
N SER A 3 -9.92 9.53 -1.42
CA SER A 3 -9.75 8.07 -1.50
C SER A 3 -8.90 7.66 -2.69
N THR A 4 -9.17 8.24 -3.85
CA THR A 4 -8.39 7.96 -5.06
C THR A 4 -6.93 8.38 -4.89
N ASN A 5 -6.70 9.52 -4.25
CA ASN A 5 -5.33 10.01 -4.01
C ASN A 5 -4.58 9.09 -3.06
N ILE A 6 -5.24 8.59 -2.02
CA ILE A 6 -4.63 7.65 -1.08
C ILE A 6 -4.26 6.35 -1.81
N ARG A 7 -5.18 5.80 -2.61
CA ARG A 7 -4.94 4.55 -3.34
C ARG A 7 -3.76 4.69 -4.29
N ARG A 8 -3.73 5.79 -5.04
CA ARG A 8 -2.62 6.05 -5.96
C ARG A 8 -1.30 6.19 -5.20
N ALA A 9 -1.30 6.92 -4.09
CA ALA A 9 -0.10 7.10 -3.27
C ALA A 9 0.42 5.77 -2.74
N VAL A 10 -0.46 4.89 -2.28
CA VAL A 10 -0.06 3.54 -1.82
C VAL A 10 0.62 2.78 -2.95
N LEU A 11 0.02 2.78 -4.13
CA LEU A 11 0.60 2.07 -5.28
C LEU A 11 1.96 2.64 -5.66
N GLU A 12 2.10 3.96 -5.67
CA GLU A 12 3.37 4.61 -6.02
C GLU A 12 4.46 4.31 -5.00
N ILE A 13 4.10 4.33 -3.71
CA ILE A 13 5.05 4.01 -2.64
C ILE A 13 5.54 2.56 -2.80
N LEU A 14 4.62 1.63 -3.02
CA LEU A 14 4.98 0.22 -3.17
C LEU A 14 5.75 -0.05 -4.45
N GLU A 15 5.48 0.69 -5.51
CA GLU A 15 6.26 0.57 -6.74
C GLU A 15 7.71 0.98 -6.51
N ARG A 16 7.92 2.09 -5.79
CA ARG A 16 9.28 2.54 -5.47
C ARG A 16 10.03 1.58 -4.56
N ALA A 17 9.30 0.80 -3.75
CA ALA A 17 9.92 -0.17 -2.84
C ALA A 17 10.40 -1.42 -3.57
N GLN A 18 9.95 -1.66 -4.80
CA GLN A 18 10.33 -2.87 -5.53
C GLN A 18 11.86 -3.01 -5.62
N PRO A 19 12.38 -4.22 -5.58
CA PRO A 19 11.67 -5.52 -5.56
C PRO A 19 11.26 -5.99 -4.16
N TYR A 20 11.33 -5.12 -3.15
CA TYR A 20 11.08 -5.49 -1.77
C TYR A 20 9.64 -5.18 -1.38
N ALA A 21 9.07 -6.03 -0.50
CA ALA A 21 7.81 -5.73 0.15
C ALA A 21 8.06 -4.75 1.29
N LEU A 22 7.09 -3.88 1.55
CA LEU A 22 7.20 -2.82 2.53
C LEU A 22 6.38 -3.19 3.77
N PRO A 23 6.97 -3.15 4.98
CA PRO A 23 6.18 -3.36 6.20
C PRO A 23 5.06 -2.35 6.31
N GLU A 24 3.91 -2.78 6.85
CA GLU A 24 2.71 -1.94 6.94
C GLU A 24 2.98 -0.63 7.69
N GLU A 25 3.74 -0.69 8.78
CA GLU A 25 4.08 0.52 9.54
C GLU A 25 4.85 1.52 8.69
N GLN A 26 5.80 1.04 7.90
CA GLN A 26 6.57 1.91 7.02
C GLN A 26 5.69 2.50 5.92
N LEU A 27 4.78 1.71 5.39
CA LEU A 27 3.83 2.18 4.38
C LEU A 27 2.98 3.33 4.94
N LYS A 28 2.49 3.19 6.18
CA LYS A 28 1.73 4.25 6.84
C LYS A 28 2.54 5.53 7.00
N ILE A 29 3.79 5.38 7.42
CA ILE A 29 4.68 6.52 7.64
C ILE A 29 4.89 7.29 6.32
N GLU A 30 5.20 6.58 5.26
CA GLU A 30 5.42 7.20 3.96
C GLU A 30 4.15 7.81 3.39
N LEU A 31 3.02 7.14 3.58
CA LEU A 31 1.73 7.66 3.13
C LEU A 31 1.40 8.98 3.84
N ASN A 32 1.60 9.03 5.15
CA ASN A 32 1.31 10.22 5.94
C ASN A 32 2.29 11.36 5.69
N ALA A 33 3.45 11.07 5.14
CA ALA A 33 4.39 12.09 4.69
C ALA A 33 3.91 12.76 3.39
N THR A 34 3.04 12.09 2.64
CA THR A 34 2.58 12.55 1.33
C THR A 34 1.16 13.15 1.37
N ILE A 35 0.26 12.53 2.13
CA ILE A 35 -1.17 12.89 2.17
C ILE A 35 -1.47 13.74 3.40
N ARG A 36 -2.16 14.86 3.18
CA ARG A 36 -2.59 15.79 4.23
C ARG A 36 -4.08 16.06 4.11
N PRO A 37 -4.83 16.09 5.22
CA PRO A 37 -4.41 15.71 6.57
C PRO A 37 -4.05 14.23 6.68
N PRO A 38 -3.36 13.79 7.76
CA PRO A 38 -2.90 12.41 7.88
C PRO A 38 -4.02 11.39 7.79
N VAL A 39 -3.69 10.22 7.26
CA VAL A 39 -4.64 9.12 7.09
C VAL A 39 -4.78 8.38 8.41
N GLY A 40 -6.01 8.29 8.93
CA GLY A 40 -6.29 7.54 10.15
C GLY A 40 -6.26 6.03 9.90
N GLN A 41 -6.25 5.25 10.98
CA GLN A 41 -6.15 3.80 10.88
C GLN A 41 -7.32 3.19 10.10
N ALA A 42 -8.56 3.63 10.39
CA ALA A 42 -9.74 3.09 9.71
C ALA A 42 -9.72 3.43 8.21
N GLU A 43 -9.33 4.64 7.88
CA GLU A 43 -9.23 5.07 6.48
C GLU A 43 -8.13 4.28 5.75
N PHE A 44 -7.00 4.09 6.40
CA PHE A 44 -5.90 3.29 5.86
C PHE A 44 -6.37 1.86 5.57
N ASP A 45 -7.01 1.23 6.56
CA ASP A 45 -7.49 -0.14 6.43
C ASP A 45 -8.48 -0.28 5.28
N ASP A 46 -9.39 0.67 5.13
CA ASP A 46 -10.39 0.65 4.06
C ASP A 46 -9.74 0.73 2.68
N GLN A 47 -8.75 1.58 2.51
CA GLN A 47 -8.11 1.76 1.22
C GLN A 47 -7.19 0.58 0.87
N VAL A 48 -6.50 0.04 1.85
CA VAL A 48 -5.66 -1.14 1.65
C VAL A 48 -6.53 -2.35 1.28
N LEU A 49 -7.67 -2.53 1.97
CA LEU A 49 -8.60 -3.60 1.65
C LEU A 49 -9.13 -3.46 0.22
N PHE A 50 -9.49 -2.25 -0.19
CA PHE A 50 -9.95 -1.99 -1.55
C PHE A 50 -8.91 -2.46 -2.58
N LEU A 51 -7.64 -2.08 -2.36
CA LEU A 51 -6.56 -2.43 -3.29
C LEU A 51 -6.27 -3.94 -3.29
N GLN A 52 -6.32 -4.56 -2.12
CA GLN A 52 -6.09 -6.00 -1.99
C GLN A 52 -7.17 -6.79 -2.71
N MET A 53 -8.43 -6.40 -2.53
CA MET A 53 -9.55 -7.11 -3.15
C MET A 53 -9.53 -7.02 -4.67
N ARG A 54 -8.91 -5.98 -5.20
CA ARG A 54 -8.73 -5.84 -6.66
C ARG A 54 -7.42 -6.44 -7.15
N THR A 55 -6.68 -7.08 -6.27
CA THR A 55 -5.38 -7.72 -6.56
C THR A 55 -4.30 -6.74 -7.03
N TYR A 56 -4.44 -5.46 -6.70
CA TYR A 56 -3.42 -4.47 -7.04
C TYR A 56 -2.24 -4.49 -6.09
N ILE A 57 -2.47 -4.98 -4.86
CA ILE A 57 -1.42 -5.23 -3.88
C ILE A 57 -1.64 -6.59 -3.24
N ALA A 58 -0.59 -7.16 -2.66
CA ALA A 58 -0.67 -8.46 -2.00
C ALA A 58 0.22 -8.44 -0.76
N THR A 59 -0.15 -9.27 0.22
CA THR A 59 0.69 -9.47 1.39
C THR A 59 1.84 -10.42 1.04
N VAL A 60 2.99 -10.16 1.65
CA VAL A 60 4.17 -11.02 1.51
C VAL A 60 4.55 -11.48 2.92
N PRO A 61 4.52 -12.80 3.19
CA PRO A 61 4.86 -13.28 4.53
C PRO A 61 6.33 -13.08 4.84
N ASP A 62 6.62 -12.78 6.12
CA ASP A 62 7.99 -12.72 6.58
C ASP A 62 8.39 -14.10 7.09
N PRO A 63 9.53 -14.66 6.64
CA PRO A 63 9.91 -16.01 7.05
C PRO A 63 10.30 -16.13 8.54
N LEU A 64 10.55 -15.00 9.20
CA LEU A 64 11.00 -14.99 10.59
C LEU A 64 9.94 -14.46 11.56
N ASP A 65 8.84 -13.90 11.06
CA ASP A 65 7.81 -13.29 11.91
C ASP A 65 6.44 -13.40 11.24
N ASP A 66 5.63 -14.33 11.73
CA ASP A 66 4.29 -14.58 11.17
C ASP A 66 3.33 -13.41 11.40
N ASN A 67 3.64 -12.53 12.35
CA ASN A 67 2.78 -11.39 12.66
C ASN A 67 3.13 -10.13 11.89
N LEU A 68 4.24 -10.13 11.18
CA LEU A 68 4.67 -8.97 10.41
C LEU A 68 3.94 -8.95 9.06
N VAL A 69 3.15 -7.89 8.85
CA VAL A 69 2.44 -7.68 7.60
C VAL A 69 3.29 -6.81 6.68
N LYS A 70 3.62 -7.33 5.51
CA LYS A 70 4.32 -6.59 4.47
C LYS A 70 3.46 -6.58 3.21
N TRP A 71 3.55 -5.48 2.46
CA TRP A 71 2.78 -5.28 1.24
C TRP A 71 3.70 -5.10 0.05
N ALA A 72 3.27 -5.61 -1.09
CA ALA A 72 3.97 -5.40 -2.36
C ALA A 72 2.95 -5.10 -3.45
N ILE A 73 3.35 -4.27 -4.41
CA ILE A 73 2.53 -4.02 -5.58
C ILE A 73 2.56 -5.26 -6.49
N THR A 74 1.42 -5.55 -7.12
CA THR A 74 1.32 -6.64 -8.09
C THR A 74 1.50 -6.07 -9.50
N GLU A 75 1.60 -6.98 -10.47
CA GLU A 75 1.63 -6.58 -11.87
C GLU A 75 0.37 -5.81 -12.26
N ALA A 76 -0.79 -6.24 -11.77
CA ALA A 76 -2.04 -5.52 -11.99
C ALA A 76 -2.00 -4.11 -11.41
N GLY A 77 -1.39 -3.94 -10.23
CA GLY A 77 -1.23 -2.62 -9.62
C GLY A 77 -0.33 -1.71 -10.45
N MET A 78 0.77 -2.25 -10.96
CA MET A 78 1.66 -1.48 -11.84
C MET A 78 0.97 -1.06 -13.12
N THR A 79 0.17 -1.93 -13.71
CA THR A 79 -0.60 -1.61 -14.90
C THR A 79 -1.59 -0.48 -14.60
N MET A 80 -2.22 -0.51 -13.44
CA MET A 80 -3.17 0.52 -13.03
C MET A 80 -2.49 1.89 -12.90
N LEU A 81 -1.27 1.94 -12.41
CA LEU A 81 -0.52 3.20 -12.30
C LEU A 81 -0.19 3.82 -13.63
N ARG A 82 -0.08 3.01 -14.68
CA ARG A 82 0.30 3.49 -16.01
C ARG A 82 -0.88 3.93 -16.86
N LYS A 83 -2.08 3.79 -16.37
CA LYS A 83 -3.29 4.22 -17.08
C LYS A 83 -3.52 5.72 -17.03
#